data_67228c236001c14959a8e5865e215a91
#
_entry.id   67228c236001c14959a8e5865e215a91
#
_cell.length_a   1.000
_cell.length_b   1.000
_cell.length_c   1.000
_cell.angle_alpha   90.00
_cell.angle_beta   90.00
_cell.angle_gamma   90.00
#
_symmetry.space_group_name_H-M   'P 1'
#
loop_
_entity.id
_entity.type
_entity.pdbx_description
1 polymer ?
#
loop_
_entity_poly.entity_id
_entity_poly.type
_entity_poly.pdbx_seq_one_letter_code
_entity_poly.pdbx_strand_id
1 'polypeptide(L)'
;MHDAKSATVREDTRMRLLRTSHLGPTLLVTLVAYLLAIPLWRPSSALVIALAVFTGQLCIGWTNDLVDLENDRTQRRKNKPLASGELLVDVVVRATYISLGSCILLSLFGPLGIRGGLVHLLGVGCGISYNFYFKRTWLSPLPYLIAFAAFPSCIVLSKKSSVPLWLVFAGAIFGIAAHFSNVLKDMEPDRAAGILGAPQILGTRISLLITGSSLIAISIILTSVTHKPFLIPVAFIAMLFLFLLPKKFSFPLIMTMAIVDVSVLVTAGAASLALPH
;
A
#
# COMPACT_ATOMS: atom_id res chain seq x y z
N MET A 1 32.13 26.64 9.38
CA MET A 1 31.40 26.05 10.54
C MET A 1 29.88 26.25 10.48
N HIS A 2 29.35 27.30 9.85
CA HIS A 2 27.91 27.54 9.68
C HIS A 2 27.26 26.60 8.66
N ASP A 3 27.94 26.31 7.54
CA ASP A 3 27.46 25.42 6.48
C ASP A 3 27.36 23.93 6.91
N ALA A 4 28.31 23.45 7.71
CA ALA A 4 28.29 22.07 8.19
C ALA A 4 27.14 21.81 9.19
N LYS A 5 26.80 22.79 10.06
CA LYS A 5 25.66 22.70 10.96
C LYS A 5 24.32 22.76 10.21
N SER A 6 24.24 23.56 9.15
CA SER A 6 23.02 23.65 8.33
C SER A 6 22.78 22.37 7.51
N ALA A 7 23.86 21.74 7.05
CA ALA A 7 23.79 20.45 6.31
C ALA A 7 23.33 19.31 7.22
N THR A 8 23.89 19.18 8.43
CA THR A 8 23.47 18.15 9.41
C THR A 8 22.02 18.32 9.86
N VAL A 9 21.55 19.54 10.09
CA VAL A 9 20.14 19.80 10.43
C VAL A 9 19.19 19.46 9.30
N ARG A 10 19.57 19.75 8.05
CA ARG A 10 18.77 19.39 6.86
C ARG A 10 18.72 17.87 6.62
N GLU A 11 19.81 17.17 6.84
CA GLU A 11 19.90 15.72 6.70
C GLU A 11 19.02 15.01 7.75
N ASP A 12 19.07 15.48 9.00
CA ASP A 12 18.23 14.98 10.09
C ASP A 12 16.73 15.22 9.82
N THR A 13 16.36 16.39 9.31
CA THR A 13 14.98 16.70 8.93
C THR A 13 14.47 15.80 7.80
N ARG A 14 15.30 15.50 6.79
CA ARG A 14 14.93 14.59 5.69
C ARG A 14 14.69 13.16 6.18
N MET A 15 15.58 12.66 7.04
CA MET A 15 15.42 11.30 7.61
C MET A 15 14.17 11.21 8.48
N ARG A 16 13.85 12.23 9.26
CA ARG A 16 12.62 12.30 10.07
C ARG A 16 11.38 12.35 9.17
N LEU A 17 11.41 13.12 8.09
CA LEU A 17 10.31 13.20 7.12
C LEU A 17 10.07 11.85 6.42
N LEU A 18 11.11 11.10 6.08
CA LEU A 18 10.98 9.75 5.53
C LEU A 18 10.39 8.77 6.55
N ARG A 19 10.71 8.88 7.83
CA ARG A 19 10.12 8.02 8.88
C ARG A 19 8.62 8.24 9.02
N THR A 20 8.12 9.47 8.86
CA THR A 20 6.68 9.79 8.92
C THR A 20 5.91 9.34 7.68
N SER A 21 6.57 8.92 6.61
CA SER A 21 5.92 8.45 5.39
C SER A 21 5.56 6.96 5.39
N HIS A 22 5.75 6.25 6.51
CA HIS A 22 5.62 4.80 6.56
C HIS A 22 6.50 4.09 5.50
N LEU A 23 7.79 4.41 5.49
CA LEU A 23 8.75 4.10 4.43
C LEU A 23 8.75 2.63 3.99
N GLY A 24 8.59 1.67 4.91
CA GLY A 24 8.54 0.24 4.58
C GLY A 24 7.43 -0.10 3.58
N PRO A 25 6.15 0.11 3.91
CA PRO A 25 5.03 -0.06 2.98
C PRO A 25 5.18 0.76 1.70
N THR A 26 5.64 2.01 1.79
CA THR A 26 5.85 2.90 0.65
C THR A 26 6.82 2.29 -0.36
N LEU A 27 7.98 1.82 0.08
CA LEU A 27 8.99 1.21 -0.79
C LEU A 27 8.50 -0.12 -1.37
N LEU A 28 7.80 -0.93 -0.59
CA LEU A 28 7.25 -2.21 -1.06
C LEU A 28 6.21 -2.03 -2.16
N VAL A 29 5.24 -1.13 -1.98
CA VAL A 29 4.22 -0.85 -3.01
C VAL A 29 4.87 -0.23 -4.25
N THR A 30 5.88 0.62 -4.09
CA THR A 30 6.67 1.17 -5.20
C THR A 30 7.41 0.08 -5.98
N LEU A 31 8.05 -0.87 -5.27
CA LEU A 31 8.72 -2.01 -5.91
C LEU A 31 7.72 -2.89 -6.68
N VAL A 32 6.58 -3.20 -6.08
CA VAL A 32 5.51 -3.97 -6.73
C VAL A 32 5.01 -3.24 -7.99
N ALA A 33 4.86 -1.91 -7.95
CA ALA A 33 4.49 -1.12 -9.14
C ALA A 33 5.52 -1.25 -10.26
N TYR A 34 6.81 -1.16 -9.93
CA TYR A 34 7.90 -1.35 -10.89
C TYR A 34 7.86 -2.73 -11.52
N LEU A 35 7.75 -3.79 -10.70
CA LEU A 35 7.70 -5.17 -11.17
C LEU A 35 6.49 -5.43 -12.07
N LEU A 36 5.31 -4.92 -11.72
CA LEU A 36 4.09 -5.05 -12.55
C LEU A 36 4.19 -4.27 -13.85
N ALA A 37 4.98 -3.19 -13.91
CA ALA A 37 5.13 -2.37 -15.10
C ALA A 37 6.14 -2.94 -16.12
N ILE A 38 7.19 -3.65 -15.66
CA ILE A 38 8.26 -4.18 -16.54
C ILE A 38 7.73 -5.01 -17.72
N PRO A 39 6.74 -5.92 -17.58
CA PRO A 39 6.25 -6.70 -18.71
C PRO A 39 5.56 -5.88 -19.80
N LEU A 40 5.11 -4.67 -19.46
CA LEU A 40 4.33 -3.79 -20.35
C LEU A 40 5.13 -2.59 -20.84
N TRP A 41 6.16 -2.17 -20.10
CA TRP A 41 6.90 -0.95 -20.32
C TRP A 41 8.43 -1.16 -20.31
N ARG A 42 9.17 -0.29 -21.03
CA ARG A 42 10.62 -0.22 -20.89
C ARG A 42 11.00 0.13 -19.45
N PRO A 43 12.16 -0.32 -18.94
CA PRO A 43 12.56 -0.08 -17.55
C PRO A 43 12.50 1.41 -17.10
N SER A 44 12.88 2.34 -18.00
CA SER A 44 12.80 3.78 -17.72
C SER A 44 11.36 4.27 -17.52
N SER A 45 10.41 3.82 -18.35
CA SER A 45 8.99 4.16 -18.19
C SER A 45 8.39 3.48 -16.95
N ALA A 46 8.76 2.23 -16.69
CA ALA A 46 8.37 1.51 -15.46
C ALA A 46 8.85 2.24 -14.20
N LEU A 47 10.05 2.83 -14.23
CA LEU A 47 10.58 3.65 -13.13
C LEU A 47 9.73 4.91 -12.92
N VAL A 48 9.30 5.59 -13.98
CA VAL A 48 8.42 6.77 -13.86
C VAL A 48 7.05 6.38 -13.27
N ILE A 49 6.49 5.22 -13.66
CA ILE A 49 5.27 4.68 -13.04
C ILE A 49 5.50 4.41 -11.55
N ALA A 50 6.60 3.78 -11.19
CA ALA A 50 6.96 3.52 -9.80
C ALA A 50 7.14 4.83 -9.00
N LEU A 51 7.71 5.88 -9.60
CA LEU A 51 7.82 7.21 -8.98
C LEU A 51 6.46 7.88 -8.77
N ALA A 52 5.51 7.73 -9.71
CA ALA A 52 4.14 8.19 -9.52
C ALA A 52 3.49 7.51 -8.30
N VAL A 53 3.63 6.19 -8.19
CA VAL A 53 3.16 5.41 -7.04
C VAL A 53 3.87 5.82 -5.75
N PHE A 54 5.19 5.97 -5.79
CA PHE A 54 5.99 6.42 -4.64
C PHE A 54 5.48 7.75 -4.07
N THR A 55 5.28 8.75 -4.92
CA THR A 55 4.77 10.06 -4.50
C THR A 55 3.35 9.96 -3.93
N GLY A 56 2.48 9.14 -4.51
CA GLY A 56 1.16 8.84 -3.97
C GLY A 56 1.22 8.20 -2.57
N GLN A 57 2.12 7.22 -2.38
CA GLN A 57 2.32 6.55 -1.09
C GLN A 57 2.87 7.50 -0.02
N LEU A 58 3.81 8.40 -0.37
CA LEU A 58 4.30 9.45 0.52
C LEU A 58 3.14 10.34 0.98
N CYS A 59 2.29 10.79 0.05
CA CYS A 59 1.13 11.62 0.36
C CYS A 59 0.18 10.91 1.33
N ILE A 60 -0.14 9.62 1.11
CA ILE A 60 -0.98 8.84 2.01
C ILE A 60 -0.35 8.69 3.39
N GLY A 61 0.95 8.38 3.46
CA GLY A 61 1.66 8.18 4.72
C GLY A 61 1.72 9.47 5.56
N TRP A 62 2.09 10.60 4.96
CA TRP A 62 2.11 11.89 5.66
C TRP A 62 0.72 12.36 6.08
N THR A 63 -0.28 12.15 5.23
CA THR A 63 -1.67 12.44 5.60
C THR A 63 -2.12 11.62 6.80
N ASN A 64 -1.70 10.35 6.90
CA ASN A 64 -1.99 9.51 8.06
C ASN A 64 -1.41 10.11 9.35
N ASP A 65 -0.12 10.47 9.34
CA ASP A 65 0.53 11.04 10.53
C ASP A 65 -0.02 12.42 10.90
N LEU A 66 -0.46 13.24 9.92
CA LEU A 66 -1.11 14.51 10.18
C LEU A 66 -2.50 14.33 10.83
N VAL A 67 -3.30 13.39 10.33
CA VAL A 67 -4.65 13.11 10.88
C VAL A 67 -4.57 12.47 12.26
N ASP A 68 -3.59 11.59 12.48
CA ASP A 68 -3.41 10.89 13.75
C ASP A 68 -2.65 11.73 14.82
N LEU A 69 -2.15 12.91 14.47
CA LEU A 69 -1.22 13.69 15.30
C LEU A 69 -1.68 13.87 16.75
N GLU A 70 -2.93 14.30 16.95
CA GLU A 70 -3.47 14.57 18.29
C GLU A 70 -3.59 13.27 19.10
N ASN A 71 -4.05 12.20 18.46
CA ASN A 71 -4.15 10.88 19.07
C ASN A 71 -2.76 10.30 19.42
N ASP A 72 -1.79 10.46 18.53
CA ASP A 72 -0.41 10.01 18.75
C ASP A 72 0.29 10.79 19.88
N ARG A 73 0.01 12.08 20.02
CA ARG A 73 0.47 12.91 21.15
C ARG A 73 -0.14 12.44 22.47
N THR A 74 -1.44 12.22 22.49
CA THR A 74 -2.16 11.74 23.68
C THR A 74 -1.63 10.38 24.14
N GLN A 75 -1.32 9.49 23.20
CA GLN A 75 -0.71 8.19 23.46
C GLN A 75 0.80 8.23 23.72
N ARG A 76 1.42 9.41 23.69
CA ARG A 76 2.87 9.63 23.88
C ARG A 76 3.73 8.73 22.98
N ARG A 77 3.38 8.58 21.71
CA ARG A 77 4.12 7.75 20.73
C ARG A 77 5.47 8.38 20.36
N LYS A 78 6.50 8.09 21.16
CA LYS A 78 7.87 8.64 20.98
C LYS A 78 8.55 8.24 19.67
N ASN A 79 8.12 7.16 19.04
CA ASN A 79 8.68 6.67 17.77
C ASN A 79 8.14 7.41 16.53
N LYS A 80 7.22 8.38 16.70
CA LYS A 80 6.67 9.22 15.63
C LYS A 80 7.23 10.63 15.70
N PRO A 81 8.11 11.05 14.75
CA PRO A 81 8.80 12.35 14.80
C PRO A 81 7.85 13.55 14.83
N LEU A 82 6.66 13.45 14.22
CA LEU A 82 5.67 14.52 14.23
C LEU A 82 4.99 14.66 15.61
N ALA A 83 4.64 13.53 16.23
CA ALA A 83 4.02 13.52 17.56
C ALA A 83 5.00 13.91 18.68
N SER A 84 6.27 13.51 18.58
CA SER A 84 7.33 13.89 19.53
C SER A 84 7.79 15.34 19.42
N GLY A 85 7.36 16.07 18.38
CA GLY A 85 7.79 17.45 18.11
C GLY A 85 9.17 17.57 17.44
N GLU A 86 9.80 16.44 17.08
CA GLU A 86 11.09 16.44 16.37
C GLU A 86 10.98 16.95 14.93
N LEU A 87 9.76 16.96 14.35
CA LEU A 87 9.46 17.44 13.02
C LEU A 87 8.30 18.43 13.07
N LEU A 88 8.45 19.58 12.39
CA LEU A 88 7.43 20.61 12.34
C LEU A 88 6.26 20.19 11.44
N VAL A 89 5.05 20.49 11.88
CA VAL A 89 3.81 20.21 11.13
C VAL A 89 3.84 20.85 9.74
N ASP A 90 4.28 22.12 9.63
CA ASP A 90 4.36 22.84 8.36
C ASP A 90 5.27 22.15 7.33
N VAL A 91 6.35 21.50 7.80
CA VAL A 91 7.26 20.76 6.91
C VAL A 91 6.52 19.55 6.30
N VAL A 92 5.77 18.81 7.12
CA VAL A 92 5.00 17.64 6.65
C VAL A 92 3.86 18.08 5.73
N VAL A 93 3.14 19.15 6.08
CA VAL A 93 2.07 19.72 5.25
C VAL A 93 2.59 20.12 3.87
N ARG A 94 3.69 20.89 3.80
CA ARG A 94 4.31 21.27 2.52
C ARG A 94 4.77 20.06 1.72
N ALA A 95 5.41 19.08 2.36
CA ALA A 95 5.87 17.86 1.72
C ALA A 95 4.67 17.06 1.15
N THR A 96 3.54 17.00 1.87
CA THR A 96 2.30 16.36 1.41
C THR A 96 1.77 17.03 0.14
N TYR A 97 1.68 18.37 0.11
CA TYR A 97 1.21 19.08 -1.09
C TYR A 97 2.16 18.93 -2.29
N ILE A 98 3.47 18.99 -2.08
CA ILE A 98 4.47 18.78 -3.13
C ILE A 98 4.34 17.35 -3.67
N SER A 99 4.19 16.37 -2.79
CA SER A 99 4.04 14.97 -3.17
C SER A 99 2.73 14.71 -3.94
N LEU A 100 1.63 15.32 -3.49
CA LEU A 100 0.34 15.24 -4.18
C LEU A 100 0.43 15.85 -5.58
N GLY A 101 1.00 17.04 -5.71
CA GLY A 101 1.20 17.69 -7.01
C GLY A 101 2.08 16.84 -7.95
N SER A 102 3.20 16.30 -7.43
CA SER A 102 4.07 15.40 -8.17
C SER A 102 3.34 14.12 -8.59
N CYS A 103 2.54 13.53 -7.69
CA CYS A 103 1.73 12.35 -7.98
C CYS A 103 0.75 12.63 -9.12
N ILE A 104 0.03 13.75 -9.09
CA ILE A 104 -0.93 14.13 -10.15
C ILE A 104 -0.18 14.30 -11.48
N LEU A 105 0.91 15.06 -11.50
CA LEU A 105 1.68 15.31 -12.72
C LEU A 105 2.25 14.01 -13.31
N LEU A 106 2.91 13.18 -12.50
CA LEU A 106 3.50 11.92 -12.96
C LEU A 106 2.41 10.91 -13.41
N SER A 107 1.25 10.91 -12.77
CA SER A 107 0.15 10.00 -13.11
C SER A 107 -0.50 10.38 -14.44
N LEU A 108 -0.80 11.66 -14.64
CA LEU A 108 -1.57 12.09 -15.82
C LEU A 108 -0.68 12.34 -17.05
N PHE A 109 0.52 12.85 -16.86
CA PHE A 109 1.44 13.23 -17.94
C PHE A 109 2.62 12.26 -18.11
N GLY A 110 2.78 11.31 -17.20
CA GLY A 110 3.74 10.22 -17.31
C GLY A 110 3.22 9.03 -18.13
N PRO A 111 3.90 7.87 -18.09
CA PRO A 111 3.55 6.69 -18.88
C PRO A 111 2.18 6.08 -18.56
N LEU A 112 1.59 6.35 -17.39
CA LEU A 112 0.21 5.92 -17.07
C LEU A 112 -0.82 6.56 -17.99
N GLY A 113 -0.57 7.80 -18.45
CA GLY A 113 -1.50 8.56 -19.28
C GLY A 113 -2.81 8.89 -18.54
N ILE A 114 -3.75 9.51 -19.23
CA ILE A 114 -5.01 9.97 -18.60
C ILE A 114 -5.78 8.79 -17.99
N ARG A 115 -5.96 7.69 -18.73
CA ARG A 115 -6.79 6.56 -18.28
C ARG A 115 -6.19 5.84 -17.07
N GLY A 116 -4.93 5.42 -17.17
CA GLY A 116 -4.24 4.78 -16.05
C GLY A 116 -4.02 5.76 -14.90
N GLY A 117 -3.68 7.02 -15.21
CA GLY A 117 -3.46 8.07 -14.22
C GLY A 117 -4.70 8.37 -13.36
N LEU A 118 -5.88 8.48 -13.96
CA LEU A 118 -7.13 8.68 -13.20
C LEU A 118 -7.43 7.50 -12.27
N VAL A 119 -7.20 6.27 -12.74
CA VAL A 119 -7.39 5.07 -11.91
C VAL A 119 -6.34 5.02 -10.77
N HIS A 120 -5.09 5.42 -11.03
CA HIS A 120 -4.08 5.56 -9.98
C HIS A 120 -4.49 6.60 -8.92
N LEU A 121 -4.93 7.79 -9.37
CA LEU A 121 -5.38 8.86 -8.48
C LEU A 121 -6.63 8.47 -7.68
N LEU A 122 -7.53 7.65 -8.23
CA LEU A 122 -8.63 7.04 -7.48
C LEU A 122 -8.08 6.21 -6.31
N GLY A 123 -7.07 5.36 -6.55
CA GLY A 123 -6.43 4.57 -5.51
C GLY A 123 -5.79 5.43 -4.41
N VAL A 124 -5.08 6.50 -4.79
CA VAL A 124 -4.50 7.47 -3.83
C VAL A 124 -5.60 8.18 -3.04
N GLY A 125 -6.68 8.61 -3.71
CA GLY A 125 -7.84 9.22 -3.07
C GLY A 125 -8.51 8.29 -2.05
N CYS A 126 -8.60 7.00 -2.35
CA CYS A 126 -9.06 5.98 -1.40
C CYS A 126 -8.16 5.89 -0.17
N GLY A 127 -6.82 5.89 -0.34
CA GLY A 127 -5.88 5.87 0.78
C GLY A 127 -5.99 7.12 1.67
N ILE A 128 -6.15 8.30 1.05
CA ILE A 128 -6.37 9.56 1.79
C ILE A 128 -7.71 9.54 2.52
N SER A 129 -8.80 9.16 1.84
CA SER A 129 -10.15 9.08 2.44
C SER A 129 -10.23 8.08 3.60
N TYR A 130 -9.45 6.99 3.53
CA TYR A 130 -9.31 6.05 4.64
C TYR A 130 -8.79 6.76 5.89
N ASN A 131 -7.73 7.56 5.78
CA ASN A 131 -7.13 8.26 6.91
C ASN A 131 -8.11 9.24 7.58
N PHE A 132 -8.86 10.02 6.77
CA PHE A 132 -9.78 11.02 7.29
C PHE A 132 -11.09 10.45 7.82
N TYR A 133 -11.63 9.43 7.17
CA TYR A 133 -13.02 9.03 7.41
C TYR A 133 -13.18 7.53 7.68
N PHE A 134 -12.77 6.65 6.75
CA PHE A 134 -13.14 5.24 6.79
C PHE A 134 -12.48 4.45 7.91
N LYS A 135 -11.28 4.85 8.36
CA LYS A 135 -10.51 4.17 9.42
C LYS A 135 -11.34 3.87 10.67
N ARG A 136 -12.31 4.75 10.99
CA ARG A 136 -13.14 4.69 12.21
C ARG A 136 -14.53 4.08 11.96
N THR A 137 -14.76 3.47 10.80
CA THR A 137 -16.06 2.93 10.42
C THR A 137 -15.96 1.45 10.06
N TRP A 138 -17.10 0.76 10.08
CA TRP A 138 -17.18 -0.63 9.64
C TRP A 138 -16.84 -0.79 8.13
N LEU A 139 -16.91 0.28 7.36
CA LEU A 139 -16.52 0.33 5.95
C LEU A 139 -15.00 0.49 5.76
N SER A 140 -14.20 0.42 6.82
CA SER A 140 -12.73 0.58 6.74
C SER A 140 -12.02 -0.33 5.71
N PRO A 141 -12.51 -1.54 5.33
CA PRO A 141 -11.90 -2.33 4.26
C PRO A 141 -12.15 -1.78 2.85
N LEU A 142 -13.22 -0.99 2.64
CA LEU A 142 -13.66 -0.55 1.31
C LEU A 142 -12.61 0.28 0.55
N PRO A 143 -11.96 1.30 1.15
CA PRO A 143 -10.91 2.04 0.47
C PRO A 143 -9.71 1.17 0.06
N TYR A 144 -9.34 0.19 0.89
CA TYR A 144 -8.27 -0.75 0.55
C TYR A 144 -8.66 -1.65 -0.62
N LEU A 145 -9.88 -2.20 -0.61
CA LEU A 145 -10.42 -3.01 -1.70
C LEU A 145 -10.34 -2.24 -3.02
N ILE A 146 -10.83 -0.99 -3.06
CA ILE A 146 -10.84 -0.17 -4.27
C ILE A 146 -9.42 0.24 -4.68
N ALA A 147 -8.58 0.69 -3.74
CA ALA A 147 -7.22 1.13 -4.01
C ALA A 147 -6.36 -0.01 -4.59
N PHE A 148 -6.46 -1.22 -4.03
CA PHE A 148 -5.66 -2.35 -4.51
C PHE A 148 -6.26 -3.01 -5.76
N ALA A 149 -7.55 -2.89 -6.04
CA ALA A 149 -8.12 -3.20 -7.36
C ALA A 149 -7.62 -2.22 -8.43
N ALA A 150 -7.60 -0.92 -8.11
CA ALA A 150 -7.13 0.14 -9.00
C ALA A 150 -5.63 0.06 -9.28
N PHE A 151 -4.84 -0.40 -8.31
CA PHE A 151 -3.39 -0.37 -8.38
C PHE A 151 -2.80 -1.18 -9.58
N PRO A 152 -3.03 -2.49 -9.75
CA PRO A 152 -2.58 -3.18 -10.95
C PRO A 152 -3.34 -2.73 -12.21
N SER A 153 -4.60 -2.35 -12.05
CA SER A 153 -5.46 -1.93 -13.17
C SER A 153 -4.94 -0.67 -13.86
N CYS A 154 -4.42 0.31 -13.11
CA CYS A 154 -3.89 1.55 -13.68
C CYS A 154 -2.69 1.29 -14.61
N ILE A 155 -1.84 0.32 -14.25
CA ILE A 155 -0.67 -0.07 -15.05
C ILE A 155 -1.11 -0.78 -16.34
N VAL A 156 -2.10 -1.68 -16.27
CA VAL A 156 -2.63 -2.36 -17.46
C VAL A 156 -3.33 -1.38 -18.39
N LEU A 157 -4.20 -0.50 -17.85
CA LEU A 157 -4.92 0.52 -18.63
C LEU A 157 -4.02 1.54 -19.32
N SER A 158 -2.78 1.68 -18.88
CA SER A 158 -1.80 2.54 -19.55
C SER A 158 -1.35 2.01 -20.91
N LYS A 159 -1.57 0.72 -21.20
CA LYS A 159 -1.18 0.04 -22.44
C LYS A 159 -2.33 -0.69 -23.13
N LYS A 160 -3.33 -1.16 -22.39
CA LYS A 160 -4.41 -1.98 -22.88
C LYS A 160 -5.75 -1.23 -22.83
N SER A 161 -6.71 -1.66 -23.62
CA SER A 161 -8.05 -1.08 -23.64
C SER A 161 -8.91 -1.53 -22.46
N SER A 162 -8.64 -2.72 -21.92
CA SER A 162 -9.38 -3.35 -20.82
C SER A 162 -8.44 -3.98 -19.80
N VAL A 163 -8.95 -4.23 -18.61
CA VAL A 163 -8.25 -4.92 -17.53
C VAL A 163 -8.87 -6.31 -17.37
N PRO A 164 -8.07 -7.39 -17.29
CA PRO A 164 -8.60 -8.71 -16.98
C PRO A 164 -9.32 -8.72 -15.62
N LEU A 165 -10.53 -9.25 -15.55
CA LEU A 165 -11.32 -9.27 -14.30
C LEU A 165 -10.61 -9.99 -13.16
N TRP A 166 -9.89 -11.09 -13.47
CA TRP A 166 -9.12 -11.81 -12.46
C TRP A 166 -8.10 -10.91 -11.75
N LEU A 167 -7.47 -9.97 -12.46
CA LEU A 167 -6.48 -9.04 -11.89
C LEU A 167 -7.14 -8.02 -10.96
N VAL A 168 -8.33 -7.52 -11.35
CA VAL A 168 -9.15 -6.62 -10.52
C VAL A 168 -9.54 -7.32 -9.22
N PHE A 169 -10.05 -8.57 -9.32
CA PHE A 169 -10.44 -9.35 -8.14
C PHE A 169 -9.26 -9.74 -7.26
N ALA A 170 -8.13 -10.17 -7.84
CA ALA A 170 -6.93 -10.47 -7.08
C ALA A 170 -6.44 -9.24 -6.30
N GLY A 171 -6.40 -8.07 -6.95
CA GLY A 171 -6.06 -6.81 -6.29
C GLY A 171 -7.04 -6.45 -5.18
N ALA A 172 -8.36 -6.53 -5.43
CA ALA A 172 -9.39 -6.24 -4.43
C ALA A 172 -9.27 -7.13 -3.19
N ILE A 173 -9.12 -8.44 -3.39
CA ILE A 173 -8.96 -9.42 -2.31
C ILE A 173 -7.65 -9.18 -1.55
N PHE A 174 -6.57 -8.82 -2.27
CA PHE A 174 -5.31 -8.43 -1.62
C PHE A 174 -5.48 -7.17 -0.75
N GLY A 175 -6.26 -6.19 -1.20
CA GLY A 175 -6.59 -5.00 -0.40
C GLY A 175 -7.27 -5.36 0.92
N ILE A 176 -8.19 -6.32 0.92
CA ILE A 176 -8.81 -6.85 2.14
C ILE A 176 -7.73 -7.46 3.06
N ALA A 177 -6.89 -8.37 2.53
CA ALA A 177 -5.82 -8.98 3.30
C ALA A 177 -4.87 -7.94 3.91
N ALA A 178 -4.46 -6.96 3.10
CA ALA A 178 -3.57 -5.88 3.52
C ALA A 178 -4.20 -5.02 4.64
N HIS A 179 -5.47 -4.66 4.51
CA HIS A 179 -6.17 -3.90 5.54
C HIS A 179 -6.24 -4.64 6.86
N PHE A 180 -6.78 -5.87 6.86
CA PHE A 180 -6.93 -6.65 8.07
C PHE A 180 -5.60 -6.96 8.74
N SER A 181 -4.57 -7.31 7.97
CA SER A 181 -3.23 -7.60 8.52
C SER A 181 -2.53 -6.37 9.09
N ASN A 182 -2.70 -5.20 8.46
CA ASN A 182 -2.07 -3.95 8.91
C ASN A 182 -2.59 -3.50 10.27
N VAL A 183 -3.87 -3.70 10.54
CA VAL A 183 -4.52 -3.28 11.79
C VAL A 183 -4.19 -4.21 12.95
N LEU A 184 -3.85 -5.48 12.70
CA LEU A 184 -3.65 -6.48 13.77
C LEU A 184 -2.66 -6.07 14.86
N LYS A 185 -1.60 -5.36 14.52
CA LYS A 185 -0.57 -4.90 15.47
C LYS A 185 -1.04 -3.78 16.39
N ASP A 186 -2.02 -2.98 15.92
CA ASP A 186 -2.54 -1.79 16.59
C ASP A 186 -3.94 -2.03 17.18
N MET A 187 -4.44 -3.28 17.18
CA MET A 187 -5.81 -3.64 17.56
C MET A 187 -6.24 -3.11 18.94
N GLU A 188 -5.43 -3.34 19.97
CA GLU A 188 -5.72 -2.91 21.33
C GLU A 188 -5.57 -1.39 21.53
N PRO A 189 -4.46 -0.75 21.07
CA PRO A 189 -4.34 0.70 21.12
C PRO A 189 -5.46 1.44 20.37
N ASP A 190 -5.85 0.94 19.21
CA ASP A 190 -6.93 1.54 18.41
C ASP A 190 -8.28 1.47 19.12
N ARG A 191 -8.61 0.32 19.71
CA ARG A 191 -9.84 0.17 20.52
C ARG A 191 -9.86 1.11 21.72
N ALA A 192 -8.74 1.23 22.42
CA ALA A 192 -8.61 2.14 23.56
C ALA A 192 -8.76 3.62 23.15
N ALA A 193 -8.41 3.96 21.91
CA ALA A 193 -8.58 5.28 21.30
C ALA A 193 -9.99 5.49 20.68
N GLY A 194 -10.91 4.52 20.79
CA GLY A 194 -12.25 4.61 20.20
C GLY A 194 -12.27 4.44 18.68
N ILE A 195 -11.21 3.90 18.07
CA ILE A 195 -11.16 3.58 16.65
C ILE A 195 -11.82 2.21 16.45
N LEU A 196 -13.00 2.19 15.84
CA LEU A 196 -13.81 1.01 15.62
C LEU A 196 -14.01 0.72 14.14
N GLY A 197 -12.91 0.40 13.44
CA GLY A 197 -12.95 -0.15 12.09
C GLY A 197 -13.42 -1.62 12.06
N ALA A 198 -13.67 -2.17 10.88
CA ALA A 198 -14.12 -3.56 10.75
C ALA A 198 -13.21 -4.58 11.47
N PRO A 199 -11.86 -4.51 11.42
CA PRO A 199 -11.01 -5.43 12.15
C PRO A 199 -11.21 -5.34 13.67
N GLN A 200 -11.36 -4.12 14.24
CA GLN A 200 -11.59 -3.92 15.67
C GLN A 200 -12.95 -4.47 16.11
N ILE A 201 -13.97 -4.36 15.28
CA ILE A 201 -15.32 -4.90 15.54
C ILE A 201 -15.29 -6.43 15.50
N LEU A 202 -14.72 -7.02 14.45
CA LEU A 202 -14.70 -8.48 14.23
C LEU A 202 -13.70 -9.22 15.13
N GLY A 203 -12.67 -8.53 15.59
CA GLY A 203 -11.67 -9.08 16.48
C GLY A 203 -10.54 -9.83 15.76
N THR A 204 -9.49 -10.13 16.52
CA THR A 204 -8.22 -10.67 16.01
C THR A 204 -8.39 -12.00 15.27
N ARG A 205 -9.18 -12.95 15.81
CA ARG A 205 -9.33 -14.28 15.21
C ARG A 205 -9.98 -14.22 13.84
N ILE A 206 -11.08 -13.47 13.71
CA ILE A 206 -11.78 -13.30 12.43
C ILE A 206 -10.90 -12.53 11.44
N SER A 207 -10.18 -11.51 11.89
CA SER A 207 -9.24 -10.77 11.05
C SER A 207 -8.13 -11.66 10.47
N LEU A 208 -7.58 -12.59 11.26
CA LEU A 208 -6.60 -13.57 10.78
C LEU A 208 -7.20 -14.54 9.76
N LEU A 209 -8.43 -15.02 10.01
CA LEU A 209 -9.13 -15.91 9.08
C LEU A 209 -9.40 -15.21 7.74
N ILE A 210 -9.91 -13.97 7.76
CA ILE A 210 -10.13 -13.17 6.55
C ILE A 210 -8.81 -12.99 5.79
N THR A 211 -7.74 -12.61 6.48
CA THR A 211 -6.42 -12.42 5.87
C THR A 211 -5.91 -13.71 5.22
N GLY A 212 -5.94 -14.84 5.93
CA GLY A 212 -5.47 -16.12 5.43
C GLY A 212 -6.32 -16.67 4.27
N SER A 213 -7.65 -16.57 4.38
CA SER A 213 -8.56 -16.97 3.29
C SER A 213 -8.36 -16.13 2.03
N SER A 214 -8.09 -14.83 2.20
CA SER A 214 -7.75 -13.94 1.08
C SER A 214 -6.48 -14.37 0.37
N LEU A 215 -5.41 -14.76 1.08
CA LEU A 215 -4.19 -15.29 0.48
C LEU A 215 -4.46 -16.55 -0.35
N ILE A 216 -5.24 -17.48 0.19
CA ILE A 216 -5.59 -18.71 -0.51
C ILE A 216 -6.39 -18.39 -1.77
N ALA A 217 -7.39 -17.49 -1.69
CA ALA A 217 -8.19 -17.07 -2.84
C ALA A 217 -7.34 -16.45 -3.95
N ILE A 218 -6.40 -15.56 -3.61
CA ILE A 218 -5.45 -14.94 -4.55
C ILE A 218 -4.61 -16.04 -5.21
N SER A 219 -4.06 -16.98 -4.42
CA SER A 219 -3.22 -18.05 -4.94
C SER A 219 -3.98 -19.00 -5.86
N ILE A 220 -5.27 -19.26 -5.63
CA ILE A 220 -6.13 -20.00 -6.56
C ILE A 220 -6.29 -19.23 -7.86
N ILE A 221 -6.62 -17.93 -7.82
CA ILE A 221 -6.74 -17.08 -9.00
C ILE A 221 -5.41 -17.07 -9.78
N LEU A 222 -4.28 -16.83 -9.12
CA LEU A 222 -2.99 -16.79 -9.79
C LEU A 222 -2.57 -18.16 -10.35
N THR A 223 -2.87 -19.25 -9.66
CA THR A 223 -2.62 -20.61 -10.17
C THR A 223 -3.40 -20.87 -11.46
N SER A 224 -4.65 -20.43 -11.55
CA SER A 224 -5.46 -20.61 -12.78
C SER A 224 -4.91 -19.86 -13.98
N VAL A 225 -4.23 -18.73 -13.75
CA VAL A 225 -3.67 -17.86 -14.80
C VAL A 225 -2.22 -18.24 -15.15
N THR A 226 -1.42 -18.56 -14.14
CA THR A 226 0.02 -18.81 -14.32
C THR A 226 0.38 -20.28 -14.48
N HIS A 227 -0.57 -21.18 -14.18
CA HIS A 227 -0.37 -22.64 -14.13
C HIS A 227 0.75 -23.05 -13.16
N LYS A 228 0.90 -22.31 -12.04
CA LYS A 228 1.91 -22.55 -10.99
C LYS A 228 1.25 -23.05 -9.70
N PRO A 229 0.96 -24.39 -9.58
CA PRO A 229 0.17 -24.94 -8.47
C PRO A 229 0.85 -24.81 -7.09
N PHE A 230 2.16 -24.58 -7.03
CA PHE A 230 2.89 -24.40 -5.76
C PHE A 230 2.45 -23.15 -4.98
N LEU A 231 1.78 -22.17 -5.62
CA LEU A 231 1.27 -20.99 -4.94
C LEU A 231 0.25 -21.35 -3.85
N ILE A 232 -0.58 -22.37 -4.08
CA ILE A 232 -1.62 -22.80 -3.12
C ILE A 232 -1.01 -23.30 -1.81
N PRO A 233 -0.11 -24.30 -1.79
CA PRO A 233 0.52 -24.73 -0.53
C PRO A 233 1.34 -23.63 0.13
N VAL A 234 1.99 -22.73 -0.63
CA VAL A 234 2.69 -21.58 -0.07
C VAL A 234 1.73 -20.64 0.68
N ALA A 235 0.52 -20.38 0.14
CA ALA A 235 -0.50 -19.58 0.82
C ALA A 235 -1.02 -20.25 2.10
N PHE A 236 -1.19 -21.59 2.10
CA PHE A 236 -1.55 -22.34 3.31
C PHE A 236 -0.47 -22.22 4.40
N ILE A 237 0.80 -22.34 4.02
CA ILE A 237 1.93 -22.15 4.94
C ILE A 237 1.93 -20.71 5.49
N ALA A 238 1.75 -19.71 4.63
CA ALA A 238 1.64 -18.31 5.04
C ALA A 238 0.46 -18.09 6.00
N MET A 239 -0.70 -18.68 5.73
CA MET A 239 -1.84 -18.65 6.64
C MET A 239 -1.51 -19.28 8.00
N LEU A 240 -0.81 -20.41 8.04
CA LEU A 240 -0.35 -21.02 9.30
C LEU A 240 0.55 -20.05 10.08
N PHE A 241 1.50 -19.42 9.42
CA PHE A 241 2.38 -18.43 10.05
C PHE A 241 1.63 -17.20 10.59
N LEU A 242 0.51 -16.76 9.96
CA LEU A 242 -0.33 -15.69 10.51
C LEU A 242 -0.87 -16.01 11.91
N PHE A 243 -1.16 -17.29 12.19
CA PHE A 243 -1.65 -17.69 13.50
C PHE A 243 -0.53 -17.91 14.52
N LEU A 244 0.66 -18.33 14.08
CA LEU A 244 1.79 -18.68 14.94
C LEU A 244 2.67 -17.47 15.30
N LEU A 245 2.82 -16.52 14.38
CA LEU A 245 3.71 -15.37 14.58
C LEU A 245 3.06 -14.23 15.39
N PRO A 246 3.86 -13.41 16.08
CA PRO A 246 3.39 -12.17 16.68
C PRO A 246 2.72 -11.26 15.65
N LYS A 247 1.64 -10.58 16.02
CA LYS A 247 0.77 -9.79 15.12
C LYS A 247 1.50 -8.68 14.35
N LYS A 248 2.62 -8.17 14.88
CA LYS A 248 3.47 -7.20 14.19
C LYS A 248 4.08 -7.72 12.88
N PHE A 249 4.15 -9.05 12.70
CA PHE A 249 4.66 -9.68 11.48
C PHE A 249 3.57 -10.01 10.45
N SER A 250 2.29 -9.83 10.78
CA SER A 250 1.18 -10.17 9.86
C SER A 250 1.26 -9.35 8.57
N PHE A 251 1.40 -8.02 8.66
CA PHE A 251 1.50 -7.16 7.49
C PHE A 251 2.78 -7.40 6.67
N PRO A 252 4.00 -7.48 7.26
CA PRO A 252 5.19 -7.89 6.52
C PRO A 252 5.04 -9.21 5.78
N LEU A 253 4.40 -10.21 6.37
CA LEU A 253 4.15 -11.51 5.73
C LEU A 253 3.26 -11.35 4.47
N ILE A 254 2.18 -10.57 4.56
CA ILE A 254 1.30 -10.29 3.42
C ILE A 254 2.06 -9.57 2.30
N MET A 255 2.90 -8.60 2.65
CA MET A 255 3.72 -7.89 1.66
C MET A 255 4.76 -8.82 1.01
N THR A 256 5.32 -9.77 1.75
CA THR A 256 6.22 -10.80 1.18
C THR A 256 5.46 -11.68 0.19
N MET A 257 4.25 -12.12 0.53
CA MET A 257 3.40 -12.87 -0.38
C MET A 257 3.09 -12.08 -1.66
N ALA A 258 2.80 -10.77 -1.55
CA ALA A 258 2.60 -9.91 -2.72
C ALA A 258 3.81 -9.90 -3.67
N ILE A 259 5.04 -9.84 -3.12
CA ILE A 259 6.27 -9.88 -3.94
C ILE A 259 6.39 -11.25 -4.63
N VAL A 260 6.13 -12.36 -3.93
CA VAL A 260 6.15 -13.71 -4.51
C VAL A 260 5.13 -13.81 -5.64
N ASP A 261 3.89 -13.43 -5.39
CA ASP A 261 2.78 -13.50 -6.34
C ASP A 261 3.07 -12.67 -7.60
N VAL A 262 3.55 -11.43 -7.43
CA VAL A 262 3.92 -10.56 -8.56
C VAL A 262 5.14 -11.09 -9.30
N SER A 263 6.14 -11.62 -8.60
CA SER A 263 7.32 -12.22 -9.24
C SER A 263 6.93 -13.43 -10.09
N VAL A 264 6.02 -14.27 -9.60
CA VAL A 264 5.50 -15.42 -10.38
C VAL A 264 4.70 -14.92 -11.58
N LEU A 265 3.85 -13.90 -11.41
CA LEU A 265 3.07 -13.33 -12.50
C LEU A 265 3.98 -12.74 -13.61
N VAL A 266 5.02 -12.00 -13.22
CA VAL A 266 5.99 -11.40 -14.13
C VAL A 266 6.82 -12.47 -14.86
N THR A 267 7.24 -13.51 -14.18
CA THR A 267 8.03 -14.61 -14.78
C THR A 267 7.19 -15.56 -15.62
N ALA A 268 5.89 -15.69 -15.36
CA ALA A 268 4.95 -16.43 -16.21
C ALA A 268 4.73 -15.73 -17.57
N GLY A 269 5.24 -14.51 -17.70
CA GLY A 269 5.30 -13.74 -18.93
C GLY A 269 4.11 -12.80 -19.14
N ALA A 270 4.36 -11.79 -19.99
CA ALA A 270 3.33 -10.83 -20.42
C ALA A 270 2.12 -11.52 -21.11
N ALA A 271 2.23 -12.79 -21.46
CA ALA A 271 1.15 -13.59 -22.02
C ALA A 271 -0.07 -13.65 -21.10
N SER A 272 0.13 -13.78 -19.78
CA SER A 272 -0.97 -13.79 -18.81
C SER A 272 -1.66 -12.43 -18.62
N LEU A 273 -0.92 -11.31 -18.85
CA LEU A 273 -1.47 -9.95 -18.87
C LEU A 273 -1.95 -9.55 -20.29
N ALA A 274 -1.57 -10.30 -21.31
CA ALA A 274 -1.82 -9.99 -22.71
C ALA A 274 -2.95 -10.82 -23.33
N LEU A 275 -3.57 -11.75 -22.59
CA LEU A 275 -4.68 -12.56 -23.11
C LEU A 275 -5.83 -11.63 -23.55
N PRO A 276 -6.25 -11.71 -24.83
CA PRO A 276 -7.46 -11.05 -25.27
C PRO A 276 -8.67 -11.78 -24.63
N HIS A 277 -9.62 -11.02 -24.17
CA HIS A 277 -10.96 -11.50 -23.84
C HIS A 277 -11.94 -10.88 -24.77
#